data_1e74ac9054fa812c864d20cb28c6f532
#
_entry.id   1e74ac9054fa812c864d20cb28c6f532
#
_cell.length_a   1.000
_cell.length_b   1.000
_cell.length_c   1.000
_cell.angle_alpha   90.00
_cell.angle_beta   90.00
_cell.angle_gamma   90.00
#
_symmetry.space_group_name_H-M   'P 1'
#
loop_
_entity.id
_entity.type
_entity.pdbx_description
1 polymer ?
#
loop_
_entity_poly.entity_id
_entity_poly.type
_entity_poly.pdbx_seq_one_letter_code
_entity_poly.pdbx_strand_id
1 'polypeptide(L)'
;MARPIGIYEKATPKHFSWPERLAFAKELGFDFVEMSVDESDERLARLSWSKEQRLELVKAIYESGVRIPTICFSGHRRYPLGSNNPELEAKSLETMKQCIELAQDLGVRVIQLAGYDVYYEEKSPETRARFLKNLRQACDWAEQTQVMLAIEIMDDPFINSIEKYLAVAKEINSPYLFVY
;
A
#
# COMPACT_ATOMS: atom_id res chain seq x y z
N MET A 1 -1.09 22.89 17.70
CA MET A 1 -1.95 21.73 17.39
C MET A 1 -1.16 20.46 17.68
N ALA A 2 -1.75 19.48 18.35
CA ALA A 2 -1.13 18.18 18.52
C ALA A 2 -1.02 17.48 17.15
N ARG A 3 0.05 16.73 16.94
CA ARG A 3 0.20 15.89 15.72
C ARG A 3 -0.69 14.67 15.86
N PRO A 4 -1.41 14.25 14.80
CA PRO A 4 -2.18 13.02 14.85
C PRO A 4 -1.26 11.81 15.02
N ILE A 5 -1.72 10.84 15.82
CA ILE A 5 -0.99 9.60 16.10
C ILE A 5 -1.83 8.43 15.57
N GLY A 6 -1.21 7.57 14.76
CA GLY A 6 -1.84 6.38 14.22
C GLY A 6 -1.35 5.09 14.85
N ILE A 7 -2.17 4.05 14.70
CA ILE A 7 -1.79 2.68 15.03
C ILE A 7 -1.78 1.83 13.75
N TYR A 8 -0.74 1.02 13.60
CA TYR A 8 -0.70 0.04 12.53
C TYR A 8 -1.64 -1.12 12.84
N GLU A 9 -2.45 -1.52 11.89
CA GLU A 9 -3.45 -2.59 12.06
C GLU A 9 -2.89 -3.85 12.74
N LYS A 10 -1.66 -4.24 12.40
CA LYS A 10 -1.03 -5.45 12.97
C LYS A 10 -0.70 -5.36 14.46
N ALA A 11 -0.71 -4.16 15.03
CA ALA A 11 -0.54 -3.94 16.48
C ALA A 11 -1.86 -4.14 17.26
N THR A 12 -2.97 -4.37 16.58
CA THR A 12 -4.27 -4.67 17.19
C THR A 12 -4.53 -6.17 17.24
N PRO A 13 -5.42 -6.69 18.12
CA PRO A 13 -5.76 -8.10 18.16
C PRO A 13 -6.22 -8.65 16.80
N LYS A 14 -5.69 -9.81 16.40
CA LYS A 14 -5.95 -10.39 15.07
C LYS A 14 -7.42 -10.70 14.82
N HIS A 15 -8.14 -11.13 15.86
CA HIS A 15 -9.54 -11.55 15.77
C HIS A 15 -10.53 -10.39 15.69
N PHE A 16 -10.10 -9.14 15.87
CA PHE A 16 -10.98 -7.98 15.79
C PHE A 16 -11.52 -7.79 14.37
N SER A 17 -12.84 -7.61 14.28
CA SER A 17 -13.50 -7.02 13.11
C SER A 17 -13.07 -5.56 12.92
N TRP A 18 -13.39 -4.96 11.78
CA TRP A 18 -13.06 -3.56 11.55
C TRP A 18 -13.76 -2.59 12.52
N PRO A 19 -15.06 -2.73 12.84
CA PRO A 19 -15.69 -1.91 13.88
C PRO A 19 -14.99 -2.03 15.24
N GLU A 20 -14.65 -3.24 15.69
CA GLU A 20 -13.93 -3.45 16.95
C GLU A 20 -12.55 -2.83 16.94
N ARG A 21 -11.80 -2.95 15.83
CA ARG A 21 -10.48 -2.39 15.66
C ARG A 21 -10.47 -0.87 15.71
N LEU A 22 -11.43 -0.23 15.04
CA LEU A 22 -11.57 1.23 15.06
C LEU A 22 -12.01 1.73 16.44
N ALA A 23 -12.93 1.03 17.11
CA ALA A 23 -13.32 1.34 18.49
C ALA A 23 -12.15 1.22 19.47
N PHE A 24 -11.35 0.16 19.34
CA PHE A 24 -10.14 -0.04 20.15
C PHE A 24 -9.09 1.05 19.92
N ALA A 25 -8.84 1.43 18.66
CA ALA A 25 -7.94 2.53 18.35
C ALA A 25 -8.40 3.85 19.01
N LYS A 26 -9.69 4.14 18.93
CA LYS A 26 -10.31 5.31 19.56
C LYS A 26 -10.17 5.31 21.09
N GLU A 27 -10.46 4.18 21.73
CA GLU A 27 -10.34 4.00 23.18
C GLU A 27 -8.92 4.26 23.66
N LEU A 28 -7.91 3.83 22.90
CA LEU A 28 -6.49 4.06 23.20
C LEU A 28 -5.99 5.46 22.81
N GLY A 29 -6.84 6.32 22.24
CA GLY A 29 -6.49 7.70 21.90
C GLY A 29 -5.74 7.84 20.57
N PHE A 30 -5.79 6.87 19.68
CA PHE A 30 -5.25 6.98 18.33
C PHE A 30 -6.23 7.73 17.41
N ASP A 31 -5.68 8.59 16.55
CA ASP A 31 -6.44 9.41 15.60
C ASP A 31 -6.80 8.65 14.32
N PHE A 32 -6.03 7.61 13.98
CA PHE A 32 -6.22 6.83 12.76
C PHE A 32 -5.62 5.42 12.86
N VAL A 33 -6.06 4.55 11.95
CA VAL A 33 -5.48 3.21 11.74
C VAL A 33 -4.85 3.15 10.37
N GLU A 34 -3.63 2.62 10.25
CA GLU A 34 -3.05 2.24 8.97
C GLU A 34 -3.46 0.81 8.62
N MET A 35 -4.12 0.64 7.48
CA MET A 35 -4.57 -0.67 6.99
C MET A 35 -3.41 -1.46 6.40
N SER A 36 -3.40 -2.78 6.64
CA SER A 36 -2.39 -3.68 6.06
C SER A 36 -2.98 -4.53 4.93
N VAL A 37 -2.30 -4.55 3.79
CA VAL A 37 -2.49 -5.55 2.73
C VAL A 37 -1.13 -6.21 2.50
N ASP A 38 -0.87 -7.27 3.27
CA ASP A 38 0.40 -8.00 3.19
C ASP A 38 0.30 -9.26 2.32
N GLU A 39 1.36 -10.05 2.29
CA GLU A 39 1.48 -11.28 1.47
C GLU A 39 0.63 -12.46 1.94
N SER A 40 -0.08 -12.36 3.08
CA SER A 40 -0.98 -13.41 3.54
C SER A 40 -2.25 -13.48 2.68
N ASP A 41 -2.77 -14.69 2.47
CA ASP A 41 -4.00 -14.88 1.69
C ASP A 41 -5.18 -14.12 2.29
N GLU A 42 -5.29 -14.06 3.63
CA GLU A 42 -6.33 -13.32 4.35
C GLU A 42 -6.35 -11.82 3.98
N ARG A 43 -5.15 -11.18 3.96
CA ARG A 43 -5.07 -9.75 3.66
C ARG A 43 -5.07 -9.45 2.18
N LEU A 44 -4.49 -10.32 1.36
CA LEU A 44 -4.62 -10.20 -0.10
C LEU A 44 -6.07 -10.34 -0.56
N ALA A 45 -6.90 -11.18 0.11
CA ALA A 45 -8.33 -11.31 -0.20
C ALA A 45 -9.09 -9.99 -0.09
N ARG A 46 -8.60 -8.99 0.66
CA ARG A 46 -9.19 -7.64 0.74
C ARG A 46 -9.25 -6.92 -0.59
N LEU A 47 -8.30 -7.21 -1.47
CA LEU A 47 -8.26 -6.64 -2.82
C LEU A 47 -9.47 -7.05 -3.67
N SER A 48 -10.06 -8.21 -3.34
CA SER A 48 -11.24 -8.77 -4.01
C SER A 48 -12.55 -8.54 -3.22
N TRP A 49 -12.54 -7.69 -2.19
CA TRP A 49 -13.75 -7.36 -1.46
C TRP A 49 -14.84 -6.81 -2.36
N SER A 50 -16.07 -7.28 -2.14
CA SER A 50 -17.26 -6.77 -2.82
C SER A 50 -17.51 -5.29 -2.46
N LYS A 51 -18.34 -4.63 -3.26
CA LYS A 51 -18.76 -3.25 -2.96
C LYS A 51 -19.44 -3.13 -1.59
N GLU A 52 -20.21 -4.13 -1.21
CA GLU A 52 -20.89 -4.20 0.07
C GLU A 52 -19.89 -4.26 1.23
N GLN A 53 -18.86 -5.12 1.13
CA GLN A 53 -17.81 -5.23 2.15
C GLN A 53 -17.00 -3.92 2.28
N ARG A 54 -16.69 -3.27 1.15
CA ARG A 54 -16.01 -1.96 1.16
C ARG A 54 -16.90 -0.90 1.81
N LEU A 55 -18.19 -0.88 1.49
CA LEU A 55 -19.14 0.06 2.08
C LEU A 55 -19.35 -0.16 3.58
N GLU A 56 -19.36 -1.41 4.06
CA GLU A 56 -19.41 -1.73 5.49
C GLU A 56 -18.20 -1.13 6.23
N LEU A 57 -17.00 -1.21 5.67
CA LEU A 57 -15.83 -0.58 6.27
C LEU A 57 -15.93 0.95 6.24
N VAL A 58 -16.37 1.56 5.14
CA VAL A 58 -16.60 3.01 5.06
C VAL A 58 -17.61 3.47 6.14
N LYS A 59 -18.69 2.70 6.35
CA LYS A 59 -19.65 2.96 7.40
C LYS A 59 -19.03 2.88 8.80
N ALA A 60 -18.22 1.85 9.07
CA ALA A 60 -17.51 1.71 10.34
C ALA A 60 -16.53 2.87 10.61
N ILE A 61 -15.81 3.34 9.59
CA ILE A 61 -14.94 4.53 9.65
C ILE A 61 -15.76 5.75 10.05
N TYR A 62 -16.91 5.97 9.39
CA TYR A 62 -17.78 7.10 9.66
C TYR A 62 -18.36 7.06 11.08
N GLU A 63 -18.87 5.90 11.51
CA GLU A 63 -19.49 5.72 12.83
C GLU A 63 -18.49 5.84 13.99
N SER A 64 -17.26 5.32 13.80
CA SER A 64 -16.20 5.43 14.82
C SER A 64 -15.59 6.83 14.92
N GLY A 65 -15.54 7.55 13.81
CA GLY A 65 -14.78 8.79 13.65
C GLY A 65 -13.27 8.58 13.55
N VAL A 66 -12.78 7.33 13.54
CA VAL A 66 -11.37 6.98 13.34
C VAL A 66 -11.12 6.71 11.86
N ARG A 67 -10.17 7.42 11.26
CA ARG A 67 -9.89 7.34 9.82
C ARG A 67 -8.93 6.21 9.48
N ILE A 68 -8.94 5.81 8.21
CA ILE A 68 -7.90 4.97 7.58
C ILE A 68 -7.28 5.80 6.45
N PRO A 69 -6.24 6.60 6.70
CA PRO A 69 -5.66 7.48 5.69
C PRO A 69 -4.70 6.77 4.74
N THR A 70 -4.11 5.63 5.19
CA THR A 70 -3.04 4.92 4.48
C THR A 70 -3.29 3.42 4.43
N ILE A 71 -2.81 2.80 3.35
CA ILE A 71 -2.69 1.35 3.20
C ILE A 71 -1.20 1.00 3.09
N CYS A 72 -0.68 0.18 4.01
CA CYS A 72 0.61 -0.46 3.87
C CYS A 72 0.47 -1.68 2.96
N PHE A 73 0.88 -1.55 1.69
CA PHE A 73 0.79 -2.61 0.70
C PHE A 73 2.11 -3.38 0.59
N SER A 74 2.34 -4.32 1.48
CA SER A 74 3.50 -5.23 1.46
C SER A 74 3.23 -6.56 0.75
N GLY A 75 2.10 -6.71 0.09
CA GLY A 75 1.80 -7.84 -0.81
C GLY A 75 2.80 -8.01 -1.95
N HIS A 76 3.53 -6.93 -2.28
CA HIS A 76 4.66 -6.95 -3.22
C HIS A 76 5.82 -7.86 -2.84
N ARG A 77 5.91 -8.35 -1.60
CA ARG A 77 6.86 -9.42 -1.27
C ARG A 77 6.59 -10.67 -2.07
N ARG A 78 5.31 -11.06 -2.15
CA ARG A 78 4.85 -12.24 -2.88
C ARG A 78 4.72 -11.98 -4.39
N TYR A 79 4.31 -10.77 -4.78
CA TYR A 79 4.09 -10.37 -6.17
C TYR A 79 4.85 -9.07 -6.46
N PRO A 80 6.19 -9.12 -6.64
CA PRO A 80 6.99 -7.91 -6.82
C PRO A 80 6.86 -7.34 -8.22
N LEU A 81 6.85 -6.00 -8.32
CA LEU A 81 6.75 -5.27 -9.59
C LEU A 81 7.92 -5.55 -10.54
N GLY A 82 9.07 -5.98 -10.01
CA GLY A 82 10.27 -6.29 -10.77
C GLY A 82 10.46 -7.77 -11.09
N SER A 83 9.51 -8.66 -10.78
CA SER A 83 9.67 -10.11 -10.91
C SER A 83 10.18 -10.56 -12.27
N ASN A 84 11.12 -11.52 -12.27
CA ASN A 84 11.57 -12.20 -13.48
C ASN A 84 10.56 -13.25 -13.99
N ASN A 85 9.61 -13.65 -13.16
CA ASN A 85 8.54 -14.55 -13.55
C ASN A 85 7.36 -13.77 -14.14
N PRO A 86 7.00 -14.00 -15.42
CA PRO A 86 5.92 -13.27 -16.09
C PRO A 86 4.54 -13.41 -15.41
N GLU A 87 4.27 -14.57 -14.77
CA GLU A 87 3.01 -14.79 -14.04
C GLU A 87 2.96 -13.95 -12.76
N LEU A 88 4.09 -13.86 -12.04
CA LEU A 88 4.19 -13.02 -10.85
C LEU A 88 4.18 -11.53 -11.23
N GLU A 89 4.82 -11.12 -12.33
CA GLU A 89 4.75 -9.76 -12.87
C GLU A 89 3.30 -9.37 -13.19
N ALA A 90 2.58 -10.22 -13.93
CA ALA A 90 1.17 -9.98 -14.25
C ALA A 90 0.31 -9.87 -12.98
N LYS A 91 0.55 -10.75 -12.00
CA LYS A 91 -0.17 -10.73 -10.72
C LYS A 91 0.18 -9.50 -9.88
N SER A 92 1.41 -9.01 -9.96
CA SER A 92 1.82 -7.78 -9.27
C SER A 92 1.06 -6.55 -9.78
N LEU A 93 0.90 -6.42 -11.10
CA LEU A 93 0.13 -5.35 -11.71
C LEU A 93 -1.36 -5.46 -11.40
N GLU A 94 -1.92 -6.68 -11.44
CA GLU A 94 -3.31 -6.92 -11.05
C GLU A 94 -3.56 -6.48 -9.61
N THR A 95 -2.75 -6.95 -8.65
CA THR A 95 -2.91 -6.63 -7.23
C THR A 95 -2.65 -5.15 -6.94
N MET A 96 -1.72 -4.51 -7.66
CA MET A 96 -1.49 -3.08 -7.55
C MET A 96 -2.71 -2.27 -7.98
N LYS A 97 -3.30 -2.61 -9.13
CA LYS A 97 -4.53 -1.97 -9.63
C LYS A 97 -5.68 -2.15 -8.65
N GLN A 98 -5.89 -3.37 -8.17
CA GLN A 98 -6.92 -3.68 -7.17
C GLN A 98 -6.71 -2.90 -5.86
N CYS A 99 -5.45 -2.70 -5.43
CA CYS A 99 -5.14 -1.92 -4.23
C CYS A 99 -5.48 -0.43 -4.42
N ILE A 100 -5.22 0.13 -5.60
CA ILE A 100 -5.61 1.50 -5.95
C ILE A 100 -7.14 1.64 -5.96
N GLU A 101 -7.86 0.70 -6.56
CA GLU A 101 -9.33 0.66 -6.56
C GLU A 101 -9.90 0.53 -5.14
N LEU A 102 -9.31 -0.33 -4.30
CA LEU A 102 -9.69 -0.45 -2.89
C LEU A 102 -9.46 0.86 -2.14
N ALA A 103 -8.32 1.50 -2.33
CA ALA A 103 -8.02 2.79 -1.70
C ALA A 103 -9.03 3.87 -2.11
N GLN A 104 -9.37 3.95 -3.40
CA GLN A 104 -10.37 4.87 -3.92
C GLN A 104 -11.75 4.65 -3.27
N ASP A 105 -12.22 3.40 -3.23
CA ASP A 105 -13.53 3.06 -2.67
C ASP A 105 -13.63 3.31 -1.15
N LEU A 106 -12.52 3.14 -0.43
CA LEU A 106 -12.44 3.41 1.01
C LEU A 106 -12.17 4.88 1.36
N GLY A 107 -11.89 5.73 0.37
CA GLY A 107 -11.47 7.11 0.60
C GLY A 107 -10.04 7.25 1.16
N VAL A 108 -9.23 6.20 1.04
CA VAL A 108 -7.80 6.20 1.38
C VAL A 108 -7.02 6.95 0.32
N ARG A 109 -6.07 7.79 0.73
CA ARG A 109 -5.33 8.66 -0.20
C ARG A 109 -3.89 8.25 -0.43
N VAL A 110 -3.32 7.41 0.42
CA VAL A 110 -1.92 7.02 0.33
C VAL A 110 -1.79 5.50 0.40
N ILE A 111 -1.09 4.93 -0.56
CA ILE A 111 -0.64 3.53 -0.53
C ILE A 111 0.87 3.55 -0.32
N GLN A 112 1.32 3.01 0.80
CA GLN A 112 2.74 2.79 1.08
C GLN A 112 3.20 1.53 0.33
N LEU A 113 4.29 1.67 -0.41
CA LEU A 113 4.98 0.59 -1.14
C LEU A 113 6.37 0.39 -0.55
N ALA A 114 6.78 -0.84 -0.38
CA ALA A 114 8.13 -1.14 0.07
C ALA A 114 9.18 -0.88 -1.04
N GLY A 115 10.32 -0.31 -0.69
CA GLY A 115 11.38 0.14 -1.60
C GLY A 115 12.29 -0.97 -2.09
N TYR A 116 11.73 -2.06 -2.64
CA TYR A 116 12.49 -3.13 -3.32
C TYR A 116 11.86 -3.48 -4.68
N ASP A 117 12.71 -3.86 -5.63
CA ASP A 117 12.29 -4.32 -6.96
C ASP A 117 11.74 -5.76 -6.92
N VAL A 118 12.48 -6.66 -6.26
CA VAL A 118 12.12 -8.03 -5.94
C VAL A 118 12.52 -8.35 -4.50
N TYR A 119 11.85 -9.30 -3.85
CA TYR A 119 12.12 -9.64 -2.46
C TYR A 119 12.71 -11.06 -2.32
N TYR A 120 12.10 -12.07 -2.94
CA TYR A 120 12.54 -13.47 -2.89
C TYR A 120 13.31 -13.92 -4.14
N GLU A 121 13.54 -13.02 -5.09
CA GLU A 121 14.27 -13.28 -6.33
C GLU A 121 15.64 -12.60 -6.31
N GLU A 122 16.54 -13.05 -7.17
CA GLU A 122 17.82 -12.40 -7.40
C GLU A 122 17.62 -11.03 -8.07
N LYS A 123 18.26 -10.01 -7.52
CA LYS A 123 18.21 -8.65 -8.07
C LYS A 123 19.15 -8.51 -9.26
N SER A 124 18.70 -7.80 -10.27
CA SER A 124 19.47 -7.55 -11.49
C SER A 124 19.08 -6.19 -12.11
N PRO A 125 19.83 -5.71 -13.12
CA PRO A 125 19.42 -4.56 -13.90
C PRO A 125 18.03 -4.75 -14.56
N GLU A 126 17.69 -5.98 -14.93
CA GLU A 126 16.41 -6.35 -15.55
C GLU A 126 15.25 -6.25 -14.55
N THR A 127 15.43 -6.71 -13.29
CA THR A 127 14.41 -6.57 -12.24
C THR A 127 14.16 -5.10 -11.93
N ARG A 128 15.23 -4.29 -11.88
CA ARG A 128 15.13 -2.84 -11.73
C ARG A 128 14.36 -2.19 -12.89
N ALA A 129 14.72 -2.51 -14.13
CA ALA A 129 14.05 -1.92 -15.30
C ALA A 129 12.57 -2.27 -15.35
N ARG A 130 12.21 -3.51 -15.00
CA ARG A 130 10.82 -3.99 -14.94
C ARG A 130 10.06 -3.31 -13.82
N PHE A 131 10.65 -3.18 -12.63
CA PHE A 131 10.05 -2.43 -11.54
C PHE A 131 9.71 -0.99 -11.96
N LEU A 132 10.64 -0.28 -12.58
CA LEU A 132 10.43 1.10 -13.03
C LEU A 132 9.33 1.20 -14.08
N LYS A 133 9.31 0.30 -15.05
CA LYS A 133 8.23 0.21 -16.06
C LYS A 133 6.86 0.01 -15.38
N ASN A 134 6.77 -0.93 -14.45
CA ASN A 134 5.53 -1.30 -13.81
C ASN A 134 5.09 -0.25 -12.75
N LEU A 135 6.05 0.39 -12.07
CA LEU A 135 5.77 1.51 -11.19
C LEU A 135 5.22 2.72 -11.95
N ARG A 136 5.72 3.00 -13.16
CA ARG A 136 5.16 4.05 -14.02
C ARG A 136 3.70 3.78 -14.34
N GLN A 137 3.38 2.55 -14.74
CA GLN A 137 2.00 2.14 -15.00
C GLN A 137 1.12 2.26 -13.75
N ALA A 138 1.64 1.92 -12.57
CA ALA A 138 0.94 2.10 -11.32
C ALA A 138 0.69 3.59 -11.00
N CYS A 139 1.66 4.46 -11.27
CA CYS A 139 1.50 5.90 -11.12
C CYS A 139 0.43 6.48 -12.06
N ASP A 140 0.34 5.99 -13.30
CA ASP A 140 -0.71 6.40 -14.24
C ASP A 140 -2.13 6.07 -13.71
N TRP A 141 -2.31 4.89 -13.10
CA TRP A 141 -3.57 4.54 -12.45
C TRP A 141 -3.84 5.36 -11.18
N ALA A 142 -2.80 5.59 -10.38
CA ALA A 142 -2.87 6.38 -9.16
C ALA A 142 -3.27 7.84 -9.45
N GLU A 143 -2.74 8.43 -10.50
CA GLU A 143 -3.09 9.77 -10.96
C GLU A 143 -4.56 9.87 -11.37
N GLN A 144 -5.07 8.91 -12.12
CA GLN A 144 -6.48 8.85 -12.56
C GLN A 144 -7.46 8.77 -11.39
N THR A 145 -7.05 8.14 -10.28
CA THR A 145 -7.88 7.93 -9.09
C THR A 145 -7.57 8.91 -7.95
N GLN A 146 -6.57 9.78 -8.14
CA GLN A 146 -6.07 10.72 -7.14
C GLN A 146 -5.59 10.03 -5.84
N VAL A 147 -5.04 8.82 -5.98
CA VAL A 147 -4.38 8.07 -4.90
C VAL A 147 -2.87 8.29 -5.04
N MET A 148 -2.18 8.55 -3.94
CA MET A 148 -0.72 8.74 -3.91
C MET A 148 -0.03 7.41 -3.64
N LEU A 149 1.05 7.13 -4.36
CA LEU A 149 1.96 6.03 -4.06
C LEU A 149 3.16 6.58 -3.29
N ALA A 150 3.46 6.01 -2.14
CA ALA A 150 4.54 6.47 -1.28
C ALA A 150 5.54 5.32 -1.04
N ILE A 151 6.77 5.46 -1.52
CA ILE A 151 7.81 4.44 -1.37
C ILE A 151 8.46 4.58 0.00
N GLU A 152 8.40 3.50 0.79
CA GLU A 152 9.14 3.38 2.04
C GLU A 152 10.61 3.08 1.74
N ILE A 153 11.50 3.84 2.37
CA ILE A 153 12.94 3.52 2.36
C ILE A 153 13.15 2.29 3.22
N MET A 154 13.68 1.23 2.60
CA MET A 154 13.84 -0.09 3.22
C MET A 154 15.30 -0.40 3.53
N ASP A 155 15.52 -1.36 4.41
CA ASP A 155 16.83 -2.02 4.56
C ASP A 155 17.03 -3.02 3.41
N ASP A 156 17.10 -2.49 2.20
CA ASP A 156 17.22 -3.23 0.94
C ASP A 156 18.12 -2.45 -0.03
N PRO A 157 19.09 -3.09 -0.69
CA PRO A 157 20.05 -2.41 -1.58
C PRO A 157 19.41 -1.58 -2.69
N PHE A 158 18.15 -1.82 -3.03
CA PHE A 158 17.46 -1.13 -4.12
C PHE A 158 17.11 0.32 -3.75
N ILE A 159 16.30 0.54 -2.70
CA ILE A 159 15.97 1.90 -2.22
C ILE A 159 16.16 1.96 -0.69
N ASN A 160 17.42 2.14 -0.25
CA ASN A 160 17.78 2.27 1.16
C ASN A 160 18.22 3.69 1.56
N SER A 161 18.03 4.67 0.68
CA SER A 161 18.36 6.07 0.97
C SER A 161 17.47 7.04 0.18
N ILE A 162 17.41 8.28 0.66
CA ILE A 162 16.70 9.37 -0.03
C ILE A 162 17.25 9.59 -1.43
N GLU A 163 18.55 9.51 -1.63
CA GLU A 163 19.19 9.71 -2.94
C GLU A 163 18.73 8.66 -3.97
N LYS A 164 18.61 7.40 -3.54
CA LYS A 164 18.10 6.33 -4.41
C LYS A 164 16.62 6.50 -4.72
N TYR A 165 15.81 6.92 -3.73
CA TYR A 165 14.43 7.30 -3.98
C TYR A 165 14.34 8.44 -4.99
N LEU A 166 15.12 9.52 -4.81
CA LEU A 166 15.11 10.67 -5.73
C LEU A 166 15.52 10.29 -7.16
N ALA A 167 16.42 9.33 -7.32
CA ALA A 167 16.79 8.81 -8.63
C ALA A 167 15.58 8.10 -9.29
N VAL A 168 14.86 7.27 -8.54
CA VAL A 168 13.63 6.61 -9.02
C VAL A 168 12.54 7.64 -9.32
N ALA A 169 12.30 8.57 -8.41
CA ALA A 169 11.27 9.61 -8.58
C ALA A 169 11.52 10.48 -9.82
N LYS A 170 12.79 10.84 -10.08
CA LYS A 170 13.19 11.57 -11.28
C LYS A 170 12.91 10.79 -12.57
N GLU A 171 13.17 9.47 -12.55
CA GLU A 171 12.96 8.60 -13.71
C GLU A 171 11.47 8.36 -13.97
N ILE A 172 10.66 8.19 -12.93
CA ILE A 172 9.22 8.03 -13.01
C ILE A 172 8.53 9.34 -13.38
N ASN A 173 8.97 10.45 -12.81
CA ASN A 173 8.44 11.80 -13.06
C ASN A 173 6.90 11.90 -12.93
N SER A 174 6.33 11.34 -11.85
CA SER A 174 4.90 11.43 -11.53
C SER A 174 4.67 12.32 -10.31
N PRO A 175 3.68 13.23 -10.34
CA PRO A 175 3.30 14.02 -9.19
C PRO A 175 2.57 13.21 -8.10
N TYR A 176 2.27 11.92 -8.36
CA TYR A 176 1.62 11.00 -7.43
C TYR A 176 2.58 9.99 -6.79
N LEU A 177 3.91 10.15 -7.00
CA LEU A 177 4.94 9.34 -6.36
C LEU A 177 5.66 10.13 -5.27
N PHE A 178 5.63 9.63 -4.04
CA PHE A 178 6.22 10.26 -2.86
C PHE A 178 7.14 9.29 -2.11
N VAL A 179 7.87 9.82 -1.13
CA VAL A 179 8.58 9.05 -0.12
C VAL A 179 7.72 8.92 1.14
N TYR A 180 7.74 7.72 1.72
CA TYR A 180 7.06 7.41 2.98
C TYR A 180 8.03 7.50 4.15
#